data_4d805d78fe9f3abb8b37ea7b75b93a35
#
_entry.id   4d805d78fe9f3abb8b37ea7b75b93a35
#
_cell.length_a   1.000
_cell.length_b   1.000
_cell.length_c   1.000
_cell.angle_alpha   90.00
_cell.angle_beta   90.00
_cell.angle_gamma   90.00
#
_symmetry.space_group_name_H-M   'P 1'
#
loop_
_entity.id
_entity.type
_entity.pdbx_description
1 polymer ?
#
loop_
_entity_poly.entity_id
_entity_poly.type
_entity_poly.pdbx_seq_one_letter_code
_entity_poly.pdbx_strand_id
1 'polypeptide(L)'
;MKASSVVVALASLASAHYVFPSVTYNGKTTQDWEVVRKTTNYQSNGPVTDVTSQQMTCYQLAPGNEGATLLDVTAGSTIGAFRLAFTIRGKLADNQLFKGYNAKASVSHPGPVNFYMAKAPSGSITNFDGSGKVWFKIYNDGPTASTFISCSASLARVDIYAPGKTTLNVQIPRCLADGEYFLRVEHIALHSASSVGGAQLYISCAQLRVSGGTGTYKPNLMSFPGAYSPNDPGLVVNIYYPVPQNYKSPGGDPLVC
;
A
#
# COMPACT_ATOMS: atom_id res chain seq x y z
N MET A 1 45.58 -20.55 30.45
CA MET A 1 44.32 -19.80 30.42
C MET A 1 43.85 -19.76 28.99
N LYS A 2 42.76 -20.47 28.65
CA LYS A 2 42.18 -20.47 27.28
C LYS A 2 41.07 -19.44 27.26
N ALA A 3 41.23 -18.37 26.51
CA ALA A 3 40.20 -17.38 26.30
C ALA A 3 39.17 -17.93 25.28
N SER A 4 37.96 -18.21 25.74
CA SER A 4 36.83 -18.57 24.87
C SER A 4 36.22 -17.28 24.31
N SER A 5 36.41 -17.04 23.01
CA SER A 5 35.74 -15.96 22.32
C SER A 5 34.28 -16.30 22.10
N VAL A 6 33.37 -15.58 22.75
CA VAL A 6 31.94 -15.67 22.52
C VAL A 6 31.64 -14.83 21.26
N VAL A 7 31.33 -15.50 20.16
CA VAL A 7 30.79 -14.86 18.95
C VAL A 7 29.31 -14.59 19.19
N VAL A 8 28.95 -13.36 19.48
CA VAL A 8 27.55 -12.91 19.51
C VAL A 8 27.11 -12.72 18.06
N ALA A 9 26.37 -13.67 17.52
CA ALA A 9 25.70 -13.53 16.25
C ALA A 9 24.60 -12.48 16.40
N LEU A 10 24.81 -11.26 15.91
CA LEU A 10 23.76 -10.26 15.73
C LEU A 10 22.83 -10.75 14.60
N ALA A 11 21.76 -11.46 14.98
CA ALA A 11 20.66 -11.72 14.07
C ALA A 11 20.01 -10.37 13.76
N SER A 12 20.28 -9.82 12.56
CA SER A 12 19.53 -8.71 12.02
C SER A 12 18.10 -9.16 11.86
N LEU A 13 17.18 -8.65 12.69
CA LEU A 13 15.75 -8.80 12.52
C LEU A 13 15.37 -8.06 11.24
N ALA A 14 15.36 -8.76 10.12
CA ALA A 14 14.80 -8.25 8.88
C ALA A 14 13.30 -8.06 9.11
N SER A 15 12.85 -6.81 9.31
CA SER A 15 11.43 -6.49 9.35
C SER A 15 10.89 -6.59 7.92
N ALA A 16 10.11 -7.65 7.66
CA ALA A 16 9.47 -7.88 6.37
C ALA A 16 8.17 -7.07 6.19
N HIS A 17 7.73 -6.35 7.24
CA HIS A 17 6.49 -5.59 7.29
C HIS A 17 6.76 -4.08 7.14
N TYR A 18 5.87 -3.36 6.48
CA TYR A 18 6.04 -1.93 6.16
C TYR A 18 4.71 -1.17 6.15
N VAL A 19 4.82 0.15 6.12
CA VAL A 19 3.72 1.10 5.98
C VAL A 19 4.05 2.12 4.88
N PHE A 20 3.06 2.88 4.44
CA PHE A 20 3.19 3.94 3.44
C PHE A 20 2.84 5.29 4.07
N PRO A 21 3.75 5.93 4.82
CA PRO A 21 3.41 7.09 5.65
C PRO A 21 3.48 8.44 4.93
N SER A 22 4.12 8.52 3.75
CA SER A 22 4.34 9.79 3.05
C SER A 22 4.27 9.63 1.54
N VAL A 23 4.05 10.72 0.82
CA VAL A 23 4.01 10.78 -0.65
C VAL A 23 5.08 11.73 -1.18
N THR A 24 5.48 11.50 -2.43
CA THR A 24 6.39 12.40 -3.16
C THR A 24 5.62 13.02 -4.33
N TYR A 25 5.62 14.35 -4.42
CA TYR A 25 5.01 15.07 -5.52
C TYR A 25 5.92 16.22 -5.96
N ASN A 26 6.14 16.37 -7.26
CA ASN A 26 7.04 17.38 -7.83
C ASN A 26 8.43 17.39 -7.17
N GLY A 27 8.98 16.20 -6.90
CA GLY A 27 10.31 16.04 -6.29
C GLY A 27 10.38 16.31 -4.79
N LYS A 28 9.27 16.70 -4.14
CA LYS A 28 9.21 16.94 -2.69
C LYS A 28 8.48 15.79 -2.01
N THR A 29 9.08 15.23 -0.97
CA THR A 29 8.44 14.21 -0.12
C THR A 29 7.82 14.92 1.08
N THR A 30 6.57 14.60 1.36
CA THR A 30 5.87 15.09 2.57
C THR A 30 6.48 14.46 3.83
N GLN A 31 6.19 15.04 4.98
CA GLN A 31 6.48 14.39 6.24
C GLN A 31 5.60 13.14 6.41
N ASP A 32 6.05 12.21 7.25
CA ASP A 32 5.26 11.03 7.57
C ASP A 32 3.95 11.44 8.24
N TRP A 33 2.85 10.93 7.72
CA TRP A 33 1.48 11.18 8.20
C TRP A 33 1.00 12.63 8.04
N GLU A 34 1.68 13.44 7.24
CA GLU A 34 1.28 14.82 6.95
C GLU A 34 0.05 14.88 6.05
N VAL A 35 0.06 14.14 4.93
CA VAL A 35 -1.06 14.05 3.99
C VAL A 35 -1.65 12.64 3.93
N VAL A 36 -0.96 11.66 4.47
CA VAL A 36 -1.42 10.28 4.61
C VAL A 36 -2.09 10.14 5.97
N ARG A 37 -3.30 9.59 6.00
CA ARG A 37 -3.97 9.28 7.27
C ARG A 37 -3.18 8.24 8.04
N LYS A 38 -2.97 8.50 9.32
CA LYS A 38 -2.23 7.61 10.20
C LYS A 38 -2.93 6.28 10.31
N THR A 39 -2.20 5.20 10.08
CA THR A 39 -2.77 3.86 10.07
C THR A 39 -2.69 3.19 11.44
N THR A 40 -3.60 2.26 11.73
CA THR A 40 -3.62 1.51 12.99
C THR A 40 -2.30 0.76 13.22
N ASN A 41 -1.65 0.31 12.15
CA ASN A 41 -0.39 -0.41 12.18
C ASN A 41 0.87 0.48 12.16
N TYR A 42 0.77 1.79 12.34
CA TYR A 42 1.89 2.72 12.22
C TYR A 42 3.12 2.39 13.10
N GLN A 43 2.94 1.56 14.11
CA GLN A 43 4.02 1.08 14.98
C GLN A 43 4.38 -0.39 14.79
N SER A 44 3.42 -1.22 14.37
CA SER A 44 3.60 -2.66 14.20
C SER A 44 3.97 -3.05 12.78
N ASN A 45 3.66 -2.20 11.80
CA ASN A 45 3.77 -2.43 10.36
C ASN A 45 2.97 -3.65 9.86
N GLY A 46 2.08 -4.23 10.66
CA GLY A 46 1.32 -5.43 10.31
C GLY A 46 0.33 -5.19 9.16
N PRO A 47 0.04 -6.20 8.34
CA PRO A 47 -0.94 -6.11 7.26
C PRO A 47 -2.38 -6.29 7.75
N VAL A 48 -3.35 -5.95 6.89
CA VAL A 48 -4.72 -6.46 6.97
C VAL A 48 -4.74 -7.83 6.31
N THR A 49 -5.37 -8.82 6.97
CA THR A 49 -5.56 -10.19 6.43
C THR A 49 -7.03 -10.57 6.31
N ASP A 50 -7.91 -9.87 7.00
CA ASP A 50 -9.36 -10.03 6.91
C ASP A 50 -9.95 -8.97 5.96
N VAL A 51 -10.31 -9.39 4.75
CA VAL A 51 -10.88 -8.49 3.73
C VAL A 51 -12.31 -8.04 4.02
N THR A 52 -12.96 -8.58 5.06
CA THR A 52 -14.27 -8.15 5.56
C THR A 52 -14.18 -7.05 6.61
N SER A 53 -12.98 -6.80 7.12
CA SER A 53 -12.71 -5.78 8.14
C SER A 53 -12.87 -4.35 7.60
N GLN A 54 -13.35 -3.43 8.43
CA GLN A 54 -13.35 -1.99 8.14
C GLN A 54 -11.95 -1.41 7.89
N GLN A 55 -10.90 -2.10 8.33
CA GLN A 55 -9.51 -1.74 8.05
C GLN A 55 -9.18 -1.77 6.55
N MET A 56 -9.97 -2.48 5.75
CA MET A 56 -9.84 -2.51 4.29
C MET A 56 -10.03 -1.14 3.63
N THR A 57 -10.73 -0.20 4.25
CA THR A 57 -10.93 1.13 3.69
C THR A 57 -9.61 1.89 3.56
N CYS A 58 -9.04 2.33 4.66
CA CYS A 58 -7.78 3.09 4.72
C CYS A 58 -6.82 2.61 5.80
N TYR A 59 -7.15 1.54 6.50
CA TYR A 59 -6.41 1.06 7.67
C TYR A 59 -6.17 2.15 8.73
N GLN A 60 -6.97 3.21 8.68
CA GLN A 60 -6.76 4.39 9.51
C GLN A 60 -6.94 4.10 11.00
N LEU A 61 -6.17 4.80 11.81
CA LEU A 61 -6.33 4.83 13.25
C LEU A 61 -7.65 5.56 13.56
N ALA A 62 -8.56 4.87 14.26
CA ALA A 62 -9.94 5.34 14.44
C ALA A 62 -10.07 6.60 15.30
N PRO A 63 -11.27 7.20 15.26
CA PRO A 63 -12.00 7.72 14.12
C PRO A 63 -11.54 9.15 13.83
N GLY A 64 -11.07 9.42 12.66
CA GLY A 64 -10.72 10.79 12.28
C GLY A 64 -9.56 10.83 11.29
N ASN A 65 -9.28 12.01 10.80
CA ASN A 65 -8.17 12.25 9.90
C ASN A 65 -6.81 12.39 10.62
N GLU A 66 -6.77 12.27 11.92
CA GLU A 66 -5.57 12.40 12.78
C GLU A 66 -4.67 13.59 12.39
N GLY A 67 -5.28 14.69 11.93
CA GLY A 67 -4.56 15.91 11.52
C GLY A 67 -3.96 15.86 10.12
N ALA A 68 -4.26 14.86 9.29
CA ALA A 68 -3.77 14.83 7.91
C ALA A 68 -4.26 16.04 7.11
N THR A 69 -3.34 16.67 6.37
CA THR A 69 -3.60 17.82 5.51
C THR A 69 -3.94 17.38 4.09
N LEU A 70 -4.31 18.33 3.22
CA LEU A 70 -4.54 18.11 1.80
C LEU A 70 -3.28 18.41 0.99
N LEU A 71 -2.97 17.55 0.02
CA LEU A 71 -1.96 17.80 -0.99
C LEU A 71 -2.64 18.27 -2.29
N ASP A 72 -2.31 19.48 -2.75
CA ASP A 72 -2.78 19.98 -4.02
C ASP A 72 -2.04 19.30 -5.17
N VAL A 73 -2.80 18.72 -6.11
CA VAL A 73 -2.27 17.96 -7.25
C VAL A 73 -3.02 18.29 -8.53
N THR A 74 -2.33 18.19 -9.65
CA THR A 74 -2.95 18.40 -10.97
C THR A 74 -3.36 17.06 -11.58
N ALA A 75 -4.56 16.97 -12.15
CA ALA A 75 -4.99 15.82 -12.92
C ALA A 75 -4.02 15.56 -14.11
N GLY A 76 -3.65 14.31 -14.32
CA GLY A 76 -2.62 13.92 -15.29
C GLY A 76 -1.18 13.96 -14.76
N SER A 77 -0.92 14.52 -13.59
CA SER A 77 0.40 14.47 -12.97
C SER A 77 0.70 13.10 -12.36
N THR A 78 1.98 12.81 -12.22
CA THR A 78 2.43 11.60 -11.51
C THR A 78 2.75 11.95 -10.07
N ILE A 79 2.14 11.21 -9.15
CA ILE A 79 2.53 11.18 -7.75
C ILE A 79 3.55 10.05 -7.63
N GLY A 80 4.75 10.36 -7.16
CA GLY A 80 5.69 9.41 -6.61
C GLY A 80 5.09 8.97 -5.28
N ALA A 81 4.21 7.99 -5.40
CA ALA A 81 3.39 7.59 -4.28
C ALA A 81 4.22 6.89 -3.25
N PHE A 82 3.89 7.20 -2.05
CA PHE A 82 4.10 6.41 -0.86
C PHE A 82 5.52 5.86 -0.70
N ARG A 83 6.33 6.63 -0.03
CA ARG A 83 7.58 6.15 0.50
C ARG A 83 7.29 5.06 1.53
N LEU A 84 7.96 3.94 1.42
CA LEU A 84 7.86 2.87 2.40
C LEU A 84 8.68 3.22 3.64
N ALA A 85 8.13 2.92 4.79
CA ALA A 85 8.84 2.98 6.06
C ALA A 85 8.54 1.73 6.88
N PHE A 86 9.48 1.32 7.70
CA PHE A 86 9.25 0.34 8.75
C PHE A 86 9.79 0.87 10.07
N THR A 87 9.13 0.49 11.15
CA THR A 87 9.56 0.86 12.49
C THR A 87 10.48 -0.21 13.03
N ILE A 88 11.72 0.15 13.34
CA ILE A 88 12.63 -0.73 14.08
C ILE A 88 12.36 -0.51 15.56
N ARG A 89 11.94 -1.57 16.25
CA ARG A 89 11.92 -1.59 17.72
C ARG A 89 13.24 -2.16 18.19
N GLY A 90 14.11 -1.33 18.73
CA GLY A 90 15.35 -1.73 19.42
C GLY A 90 15.25 -1.36 20.90
N LYS A 91 15.68 -2.27 21.80
CA LYS A 91 16.00 -1.91 23.19
C LYS A 91 17.47 -1.50 23.25
N LEU A 92 17.74 -0.30 23.70
CA LEU A 92 19.07 0.04 24.18
C LEU A 92 19.26 -0.49 25.60
N ALA A 93 20.51 -0.64 26.01
CA ALA A 93 20.91 -1.16 27.30
C ALA A 93 20.35 -0.39 28.53
N ASP A 94 19.79 0.80 28.32
CA ASP A 94 19.18 1.68 29.32
C ASP A 94 17.64 1.69 29.33
N ASN A 95 16.99 0.70 28.70
CA ASN A 95 15.53 0.61 28.58
C ASN A 95 14.82 1.69 27.78
N GLN A 96 15.50 2.55 27.06
CA GLN A 96 14.87 3.51 26.15
C GLN A 96 14.42 2.83 24.85
N LEU A 97 13.15 3.04 24.48
CA LEU A 97 12.57 2.57 23.23
C LEU A 97 12.98 3.53 22.10
N PHE A 98 13.89 3.11 21.23
CA PHE A 98 14.15 3.82 19.98
C PHE A 98 13.04 3.55 18.98
N LYS A 99 12.39 4.62 18.52
CA LYS A 99 11.59 4.64 17.30
C LYS A 99 12.49 5.16 16.16
N GLY A 100 13.15 4.25 15.45
CA GLY A 100 13.89 4.60 14.26
C GLY A 100 13.05 4.33 13.03
N TYR A 101 12.75 5.36 12.21
CA TYR A 101 12.27 5.15 10.86
C TYR A 101 13.46 4.85 9.95
N ASN A 102 13.45 3.69 9.30
CA ASN A 102 14.47 3.43 8.28
C ASN A 102 14.00 3.99 6.95
N ALA A 103 14.63 5.05 6.51
CA ALA A 103 14.36 5.74 5.26
C ALA A 103 14.56 4.89 3.98
N LYS A 104 15.03 3.66 4.11
CA LYS A 104 15.34 2.73 3.01
C LYS A 104 14.49 1.46 3.03
N ALA A 105 13.30 1.49 3.65
CA ALA A 105 12.37 0.38 3.53
C ALA A 105 11.99 0.16 2.08
N SER A 106 11.92 -1.09 1.68
CA SER A 106 11.46 -1.50 0.35
C SER A 106 10.35 -2.54 0.49
N VAL A 107 9.52 -2.66 -0.53
CA VAL A 107 8.57 -3.77 -0.62
C VAL A 107 9.36 -5.08 -0.63
N SER A 108 9.09 -5.96 0.32
CA SER A 108 9.85 -7.20 0.53
C SER A 108 9.13 -8.45 0.07
N HIS A 109 7.84 -8.36 -0.24
CA HIS A 109 7.02 -9.51 -0.59
C HIS A 109 6.56 -9.47 -2.05
N PRO A 110 6.44 -10.64 -2.73
CA PRO A 110 5.86 -10.71 -4.06
C PRO A 110 4.35 -10.46 -4.03
N GLY A 111 3.85 -9.74 -5.03
CA GLY A 111 2.44 -9.49 -5.21
C GLY A 111 2.11 -8.16 -5.87
N PRO A 112 0.85 -7.94 -6.27
CA PRO A 112 0.43 -6.76 -7.01
C PRO A 112 0.37 -5.52 -6.14
N VAL A 113 0.51 -4.37 -6.81
CA VAL A 113 0.19 -3.05 -6.26
C VAL A 113 -1.06 -2.53 -6.94
N ASN A 114 -2.02 -2.09 -6.17
CA ASN A 114 -3.25 -1.46 -6.65
C ASN A 114 -3.34 -0.02 -6.13
N PHE A 115 -3.88 0.86 -6.96
CA PHE A 115 -4.27 2.20 -6.54
C PHE A 115 -5.74 2.43 -6.80
N TYR A 116 -6.40 3.02 -5.81
CA TYR A 116 -7.80 3.40 -5.87
C TYR A 116 -7.97 4.86 -5.50
N MET A 117 -9.02 5.47 -6.00
CA MET A 117 -9.45 6.79 -5.55
C MET A 117 -10.91 6.76 -5.11
N ALA A 118 -11.25 7.67 -4.19
CA ALA A 118 -12.63 7.92 -3.77
C ALA A 118 -12.82 9.43 -3.65
N LYS A 119 -13.81 9.97 -4.35
CA LYS A 119 -14.17 11.40 -4.24
C LYS A 119 -14.94 11.64 -2.96
N ALA A 120 -14.50 12.61 -2.16
CA ALA A 120 -15.24 13.04 -1.00
C ALA A 120 -16.57 13.67 -1.41
N PRO A 121 -17.69 13.26 -0.84
CA PRO A 121 -18.97 13.93 -1.07
C PRO A 121 -18.93 15.35 -0.46
N SER A 122 -19.61 16.29 -1.10
CA SER A 122 -19.81 17.66 -0.57
C SER A 122 -18.53 18.47 -0.32
N GLY A 123 -17.41 18.15 -0.95
CA GLY A 123 -16.22 19.00 -0.98
C GLY A 123 -15.37 19.03 0.29
N SER A 124 -15.58 18.13 1.26
CA SER A 124 -14.69 18.03 2.42
C SER A 124 -14.28 16.60 2.70
N ILE A 125 -12.99 16.34 2.60
CA ILE A 125 -12.38 15.05 2.93
C ILE A 125 -12.22 14.85 4.44
N THR A 126 -12.26 15.92 5.22
CA THR A 126 -11.98 15.89 6.68
C THR A 126 -12.86 14.91 7.42
N ASN A 127 -14.16 14.91 7.12
CA ASN A 127 -15.14 14.02 7.76
C ASN A 127 -15.48 12.79 6.90
N PHE A 128 -14.81 12.64 5.77
CA PHE A 128 -15.02 11.50 4.88
C PHE A 128 -14.20 10.30 5.37
N ASP A 129 -14.86 9.19 5.65
CA ASP A 129 -14.22 7.95 6.11
C ASP A 129 -13.96 6.94 4.99
N GLY A 130 -14.45 7.22 3.77
CA GLY A 130 -14.34 6.33 2.63
C GLY A 130 -15.35 5.19 2.62
N SER A 131 -16.37 5.23 3.46
CA SER A 131 -17.43 4.23 3.48
C SER A 131 -18.36 4.33 2.26
N GLY A 132 -19.03 3.20 1.93
CA GLY A 132 -19.95 3.12 0.80
C GLY A 132 -19.31 2.80 -0.55
N LYS A 133 -20.13 2.80 -1.61
CA LYS A 133 -19.68 2.57 -2.99
C LYS A 133 -19.12 3.85 -3.59
N VAL A 134 -17.90 4.20 -3.21
CA VAL A 134 -17.24 5.45 -3.59
C VAL A 134 -15.86 5.23 -4.24
N TRP A 135 -15.33 4.02 -4.15
CA TRP A 135 -14.00 3.66 -4.61
C TRP A 135 -13.99 3.20 -6.06
N PHE A 136 -12.95 3.57 -6.79
CA PHE A 136 -12.67 3.07 -8.12
C PHE A 136 -11.16 2.86 -8.29
N LYS A 137 -10.80 1.80 -9.00
CA LYS A 137 -9.39 1.50 -9.30
C LYS A 137 -8.89 2.44 -10.38
N ILE A 138 -7.68 2.97 -10.21
CA ILE A 138 -7.00 3.82 -11.20
C ILE A 138 -5.73 3.17 -11.77
N TYR A 139 -5.18 2.19 -11.08
CA TYR A 139 -3.97 1.50 -11.50
C TYR A 139 -3.87 0.14 -10.82
N ASN A 140 -3.31 -0.82 -11.54
CA ASN A 140 -2.76 -2.03 -10.95
C ASN A 140 -1.45 -2.40 -11.64
N ASP A 141 -0.49 -2.86 -10.85
CA ASP A 141 0.75 -3.48 -11.28
C ASP A 141 0.74 -4.88 -10.69
N GLY A 142 0.57 -5.86 -11.54
CA GLY A 142 0.42 -7.24 -11.11
C GLY A 142 1.29 -8.20 -11.93
N PRO A 143 1.50 -9.41 -11.40
CA PRO A 143 2.34 -10.38 -12.04
C PRO A 143 1.82 -10.78 -13.42
N THR A 144 2.73 -10.84 -14.38
CA THR A 144 2.57 -11.62 -15.60
C THR A 144 3.08 -13.06 -15.36
N ALA A 145 2.68 -14.01 -16.19
CA ALA A 145 3.15 -15.39 -16.07
C ALA A 145 4.68 -15.52 -16.01
N SER A 146 5.39 -14.71 -16.81
CA SER A 146 6.86 -14.70 -16.83
C SER A 146 7.49 -14.19 -15.53
N THR A 147 6.77 -13.37 -14.78
CA THR A 147 7.28 -12.71 -13.57
C THR A 147 7.06 -13.52 -12.31
N PHE A 148 5.99 -14.33 -12.23
CA PHE A 148 5.90 -15.36 -11.20
C PHE A 148 7.03 -16.40 -11.31
N ILE A 149 7.41 -16.79 -12.54
CA ILE A 149 8.50 -17.72 -12.76
C ILE A 149 9.83 -17.13 -12.27
N SER A 150 10.09 -15.86 -12.52
CA SER A 150 11.35 -15.22 -12.07
C SER A 150 11.41 -15.02 -10.55
N CYS A 151 10.29 -14.83 -9.86
CA CYS A 151 10.24 -14.79 -8.40
C CYS A 151 10.49 -16.16 -7.76
N SER A 152 10.10 -17.25 -8.42
CA SER A 152 10.31 -18.62 -7.94
C SER A 152 11.76 -19.09 -8.11
N ALA A 153 12.46 -18.64 -9.15
CA ALA A 153 13.75 -19.17 -9.57
C ALA A 153 14.97 -18.37 -9.12
N SER A 154 14.81 -17.15 -8.63
CA SER A 154 15.96 -16.30 -8.29
C SER A 154 15.55 -15.20 -7.30
N LEU A 155 16.13 -15.24 -6.12
CA LEU A 155 16.11 -14.13 -5.13
C LEU A 155 16.79 -12.85 -5.66
N ALA A 156 17.18 -12.77 -6.92
CA ALA A 156 18.10 -11.78 -7.45
C ALA A 156 17.59 -10.93 -8.62
N ARG A 157 16.36 -11.09 -9.15
CA ARG A 157 15.86 -10.25 -10.24
C ARG A 157 14.41 -9.87 -10.07
N VAL A 158 14.22 -8.62 -9.71
CA VAL A 158 12.97 -8.05 -9.24
C VAL A 158 12.74 -6.73 -9.96
N ASP A 159 12.16 -6.78 -11.15
CA ASP A 159 11.78 -5.54 -11.86
C ASP A 159 10.27 -5.36 -12.08
N ILE A 160 9.42 -6.28 -11.61
CA ILE A 160 7.98 -6.26 -11.96
C ILE A 160 7.05 -6.40 -10.76
N TYR A 161 7.58 -6.77 -9.61
CA TYR A 161 6.89 -6.76 -8.34
C TYR A 161 7.45 -5.67 -7.46
N ALA A 162 6.62 -5.15 -6.61
CA ALA A 162 7.05 -4.19 -5.63
C ALA A 162 8.30 -4.57 -4.78
N PRO A 163 8.77 -5.85 -4.62
CA PRO A 163 9.99 -6.12 -3.89
C PRO A 163 11.18 -5.27 -4.37
N GLY A 164 11.84 -4.62 -3.43
CA GLY A 164 12.96 -3.71 -3.71
C GLY A 164 12.58 -2.28 -4.08
N LYS A 165 11.33 -2.01 -4.47
CA LYS A 165 10.86 -0.63 -4.69
C LYS A 165 10.75 0.10 -3.36
N THR A 166 11.32 1.29 -3.31
CA THR A 166 11.21 2.20 -2.16
C THR A 166 10.11 3.24 -2.35
N THR A 167 9.58 3.35 -3.56
CA THR A 167 8.52 4.27 -3.97
C THR A 167 7.60 3.58 -4.97
N LEU A 168 6.30 3.73 -4.80
CA LEU A 168 5.28 3.26 -5.72
C LEU A 168 4.66 4.46 -6.43
N ASN A 169 4.69 4.49 -7.76
CA ASN A 169 4.26 5.64 -8.56
C ASN A 169 2.90 5.39 -9.19
N VAL A 170 2.07 6.43 -9.27
CA VAL A 170 0.77 6.41 -9.95
C VAL A 170 0.49 7.73 -10.64
N GLN A 171 -0.11 7.68 -11.82
CA GLN A 171 -0.63 8.86 -12.49
C GLN A 171 -2.06 9.15 -12.05
N ILE A 172 -2.34 10.41 -11.69
CA ILE A 172 -3.70 10.86 -11.41
C ILE A 172 -4.45 10.97 -12.74
N PRO A 173 -5.59 10.28 -12.92
CA PRO A 173 -6.31 10.29 -14.18
C PRO A 173 -6.74 11.69 -14.59
N ARG A 174 -6.58 12.04 -15.89
CA ARG A 174 -6.95 13.36 -16.40
C ARG A 174 -8.46 13.58 -16.46
N CYS A 175 -9.23 12.51 -16.58
CA CYS A 175 -10.68 12.57 -16.69
C CYS A 175 -11.43 12.78 -15.37
N LEU A 176 -10.73 12.91 -14.26
CA LEU A 176 -11.37 13.20 -12.96
C LEU A 176 -12.05 14.57 -12.98
N ALA A 177 -13.10 14.71 -12.19
CA ALA A 177 -13.64 16.05 -11.86
C ALA A 177 -12.77 16.67 -10.75
N ASP A 178 -12.65 17.98 -10.75
CA ASP A 178 -11.99 18.69 -9.65
C ASP A 178 -12.67 18.38 -8.31
N GLY A 179 -11.89 18.36 -7.24
CA GLY A 179 -12.38 18.09 -5.89
C GLY A 179 -11.40 17.39 -4.98
N GLU A 180 -11.89 16.99 -3.82
CA GLU A 180 -11.09 16.31 -2.81
C GLU A 180 -11.26 14.79 -2.91
N TYR A 181 -10.16 14.06 -2.80
CA TYR A 181 -10.10 12.62 -3.00
C TYR A 181 -9.21 11.95 -1.97
N PHE A 182 -9.58 10.73 -1.60
CA PHE A 182 -8.57 9.77 -1.15
C PHE A 182 -7.81 9.20 -2.33
N LEU A 183 -6.51 9.06 -2.17
CA LEU A 183 -5.67 8.16 -2.95
C LEU A 183 -5.25 7.01 -2.04
N ARG A 184 -5.77 5.82 -2.31
CA ARG A 184 -5.49 4.59 -1.57
C ARG A 184 -4.46 3.78 -2.32
N VAL A 185 -3.33 3.50 -1.69
CA VAL A 185 -2.37 2.48 -2.12
C VAL A 185 -2.69 1.17 -1.42
N GLU A 186 -2.50 0.09 -2.14
CA GLU A 186 -2.58 -1.27 -1.60
C GLU A 186 -1.49 -2.12 -2.23
N HIS A 187 -0.67 -2.74 -1.42
CA HIS A 187 0.18 -3.84 -1.84
C HIS A 187 -0.35 -5.14 -1.25
N ILE A 188 -0.63 -6.12 -2.10
CA ILE A 188 -1.11 -7.45 -1.71
C ILE A 188 0.06 -8.42 -1.74
N ALA A 189 0.60 -8.76 -0.58
CA ALA A 189 1.68 -9.73 -0.47
C ALA A 189 1.12 -11.16 -0.53
N LEU A 190 1.61 -11.95 -1.50
CA LEU A 190 1.09 -13.27 -1.83
C LEU A 190 1.95 -14.43 -1.34
N HIS A 191 3.05 -14.17 -0.61
CA HIS A 191 3.97 -15.21 -0.15
C HIS A 191 3.34 -16.26 0.78
N SER A 192 2.21 -15.95 1.41
CA SER A 192 1.45 -16.86 2.27
C SER A 192 0.02 -17.10 1.78
N ALA A 193 -0.30 -16.73 0.53
CA ALA A 193 -1.65 -16.67 -0.01
C ALA A 193 -2.24 -18.01 -0.46
N SER A 194 -1.64 -19.15 -0.10
CA SER A 194 -2.14 -20.49 -0.48
C SER A 194 -3.44 -20.91 0.23
N SER A 195 -3.92 -20.10 1.18
CA SER A 195 -5.17 -20.33 1.92
C SER A 195 -5.89 -19.01 2.19
N VAL A 196 -7.17 -19.09 2.50
CA VAL A 196 -7.99 -17.94 2.92
C VAL A 196 -7.35 -17.25 4.13
N GLY A 197 -7.24 -15.91 4.07
CA GLY A 197 -6.58 -15.10 5.09
C GLY A 197 -5.04 -15.11 5.04
N GLY A 198 -4.44 -15.83 4.06
CA GLY A 198 -2.99 -15.87 3.89
C GLY A 198 -2.41 -14.68 3.12
N ALA A 199 -3.19 -14.02 2.26
CA ALA A 199 -2.79 -12.77 1.63
C ALA A 199 -2.65 -11.65 2.66
N GLN A 200 -1.63 -10.81 2.52
CA GLN A 200 -1.34 -9.71 3.44
C GLN A 200 -1.46 -8.38 2.72
N LEU A 201 -2.42 -7.55 3.13
CA LEU A 201 -2.73 -6.29 2.46
C LEU A 201 -2.13 -5.12 3.26
N TYR A 202 -1.21 -4.40 2.64
CA TYR A 202 -0.58 -3.19 3.18
C TYR A 202 -1.27 -1.98 2.56
N ILE A 203 -1.99 -1.20 3.38
CA ILE A 203 -2.92 -0.18 2.91
C ILE A 203 -2.61 1.15 3.58
N SER A 204 -2.68 2.24 2.80
CA SER A 204 -2.70 3.62 3.31
C SER A 204 -3.48 4.53 2.37
N CYS A 205 -4.03 5.63 2.91
CA CYS A 205 -4.77 6.63 2.14
C CYS A 205 -4.16 8.02 2.33
N ALA A 206 -3.81 8.68 1.22
CA ALA A 206 -3.44 10.09 1.19
C ALA A 206 -4.67 10.96 0.85
N GLN A 207 -4.69 12.19 1.37
CA GLN A 207 -5.70 13.20 1.08
C GLN A 207 -5.21 14.14 -0.01
N LEU A 208 -5.93 14.19 -1.13
CA LEU A 208 -5.58 15.01 -2.28
C LEU A 208 -6.68 16.01 -2.62
N ARG A 209 -6.29 17.23 -3.02
CA ARG A 209 -7.14 18.15 -3.76
C ARG A 209 -6.71 18.13 -5.22
N VAL A 210 -7.55 17.54 -6.07
CA VAL A 210 -7.30 17.41 -7.51
C VAL A 210 -7.89 18.61 -8.24
N SER A 211 -7.13 19.20 -9.15
CA SER A 211 -7.55 20.30 -10.01
C SER A 211 -7.12 20.08 -11.47
N GLY A 212 -7.80 20.75 -12.41
CA GLY A 212 -7.47 20.69 -13.84
C GLY A 212 -7.92 19.40 -14.54
N GLY A 213 -8.85 18.69 -13.98
CA GLY A 213 -9.45 17.51 -14.59
C GLY A 213 -10.62 17.86 -15.52
N THR A 214 -10.94 16.95 -16.46
CA THR A 214 -12.02 17.21 -17.45
C THR A 214 -13.42 16.86 -16.92
N GLY A 215 -13.53 16.13 -15.83
CA GLY A 215 -14.80 15.70 -15.22
C GLY A 215 -15.58 14.67 -16.05
N THR A 216 -14.95 14.03 -17.03
CA THR A 216 -15.63 13.14 -17.98
C THR A 216 -15.65 11.67 -17.54
N TYR A 217 -15.01 11.33 -16.42
CA TYR A 217 -14.91 9.94 -15.97
C TYR A 217 -16.26 9.36 -15.49
N LYS A 218 -16.46 8.09 -15.78
CA LYS A 218 -17.61 7.31 -15.28
C LYS A 218 -17.09 5.98 -14.70
N PRO A 219 -16.63 5.97 -13.46
CA PRO A 219 -16.02 4.79 -12.88
C PRO A 219 -17.08 3.77 -12.44
N ASN A 220 -16.71 2.50 -12.48
CA ASN A 220 -17.42 1.46 -11.74
C ASN A 220 -17.05 1.57 -10.25
N LEU A 221 -18.02 1.95 -9.43
CA LEU A 221 -17.79 2.18 -8.02
C LEU A 221 -17.90 0.87 -7.22
N MET A 222 -17.02 0.72 -6.24
CA MET A 222 -16.98 -0.38 -5.29
C MET A 222 -16.86 0.15 -3.84
N SER A 223 -17.02 -0.73 -2.87
CA SER A 223 -16.87 -0.41 -1.45
C SER A 223 -15.72 -1.20 -0.81
N PHE A 224 -15.05 -0.60 0.14
CA PHE A 224 -14.14 -1.30 1.05
C PHE A 224 -14.65 -1.16 2.49
N PRO A 225 -14.89 -2.31 3.17
CA PRO A 225 -14.92 -3.68 2.67
C PRO A 225 -16.03 -3.93 1.65
N GLY A 226 -15.96 -5.07 0.92
CA GLY A 226 -16.97 -5.52 -0.03
C GLY A 226 -16.50 -5.64 -1.47
N ALA A 227 -15.41 -4.97 -1.87
CA ALA A 227 -14.81 -5.13 -3.19
C ALA A 227 -14.13 -6.49 -3.38
N TYR A 228 -13.70 -7.11 -2.30
CA TYR A 228 -13.05 -8.42 -2.29
C TYR A 228 -13.86 -9.45 -1.51
N SER A 229 -13.85 -10.68 -1.99
CA SER A 229 -14.32 -11.85 -1.25
C SER A 229 -13.13 -12.55 -0.56
N PRO A 230 -13.31 -13.17 0.61
CA PRO A 230 -12.25 -14.00 1.23
C PRO A 230 -11.71 -15.10 0.32
N ASN A 231 -12.54 -15.58 -0.63
CA ASN A 231 -12.18 -16.63 -1.60
C ASN A 231 -11.80 -16.05 -2.97
N ASP A 232 -11.51 -14.76 -3.09
CA ASP A 232 -11.09 -14.15 -4.35
C ASP A 232 -9.84 -14.86 -4.89
N PRO A 233 -9.83 -15.31 -6.16
CA PRO A 233 -8.70 -16.03 -6.75
C PRO A 233 -7.43 -15.15 -6.84
N GLY A 234 -7.55 -13.84 -6.74
CA GLY A 234 -6.43 -12.94 -6.60
C GLY A 234 -5.86 -12.84 -5.18
N LEU A 235 -6.55 -13.44 -4.18
CA LEU A 235 -6.14 -13.47 -2.77
C LEU A 235 -5.84 -14.88 -2.27
N VAL A 236 -6.45 -15.90 -2.89
CA VAL A 236 -6.20 -17.31 -2.57
C VAL A 236 -5.47 -17.94 -3.74
N VAL A 237 -4.17 -17.91 -3.70
CA VAL A 237 -3.31 -18.35 -4.81
C VAL A 237 -1.98 -18.91 -4.30
N ASN A 238 -1.59 -20.08 -4.82
CA ASN A 238 -0.23 -20.58 -4.64
C ASN A 238 0.68 -20.00 -5.71
N ILE A 239 1.63 -19.14 -5.33
CA ILE A 239 2.56 -18.49 -6.26
C ILE A 239 3.83 -19.31 -6.52
N TYR A 240 4.02 -20.46 -5.87
CA TYR A 240 5.24 -21.24 -5.93
C TYR A 240 5.18 -22.38 -6.95
N TYR A 241 4.21 -23.28 -6.81
CA TYR A 241 4.07 -24.41 -7.73
C TYR A 241 2.65 -25.01 -7.71
N PRO A 242 2.00 -25.21 -8.91
CA PRO A 242 2.43 -24.66 -10.20
C PRO A 242 2.32 -23.12 -10.20
N VAL A 243 3.25 -22.45 -10.91
CA VAL A 243 3.24 -20.99 -11.01
C VAL A 243 2.00 -20.53 -11.79
N PRO A 244 1.20 -19.59 -11.25
CA PRO A 244 0.00 -19.09 -11.94
C PRO A 244 0.34 -18.47 -13.29
N GLN A 245 -0.39 -18.83 -14.35
CA GLN A 245 -0.17 -18.29 -15.70
C GLN A 245 -1.05 -17.06 -16.00
N ASN A 246 -2.23 -16.96 -15.36
CA ASN A 246 -3.24 -15.94 -15.64
C ASN A 246 -3.72 -15.28 -14.35
N TYR A 247 -2.79 -14.81 -13.54
CA TYR A 247 -3.14 -14.10 -12.32
C TYR A 247 -3.85 -12.78 -12.65
N LYS A 248 -4.94 -12.51 -11.93
CA LYS A 248 -5.64 -11.23 -11.95
C LYS A 248 -5.67 -10.63 -10.56
N SER A 249 -5.23 -9.39 -10.43
CA SER A 249 -5.36 -8.64 -9.19
C SER A 249 -6.85 -8.39 -8.88
N PRO A 250 -7.30 -8.55 -7.62
CA PRO A 250 -8.69 -8.31 -7.24
C PRO A 250 -9.10 -6.85 -7.44
N GLY A 251 -10.42 -6.57 -7.44
CA GLY A 251 -10.97 -5.21 -7.54
C GLY A 251 -11.18 -4.69 -8.95
N GLY A 252 -11.28 -5.57 -9.94
CA GLY A 252 -11.61 -5.22 -11.32
C GLY A 252 -10.53 -4.44 -12.07
N ASP A 253 -10.90 -3.92 -13.23
CA ASP A 253 -9.99 -3.21 -14.13
C ASP A 253 -9.85 -1.72 -13.72
N PRO A 254 -8.68 -1.11 -13.97
CA PRO A 254 -8.47 0.32 -13.74
C PRO A 254 -9.33 1.19 -14.65
N LEU A 255 -9.65 2.39 -14.13
CA LEU A 255 -10.28 3.46 -14.91
C LEU A 255 -9.41 3.81 -16.13
N VAL A 256 -10.02 3.85 -17.29
CA VAL A 256 -9.43 4.36 -18.51
C VAL A 256 -10.10 5.71 -18.83
N CYS A 257 -9.29 6.76 -19.06
CA CYS A 257 -9.76 8.08 -19.47
C CYS A 257 -10.00 8.18 -20.98
#